data_fbaa634ce36fdaa31c65d2b76d6831a0
#
_entry.id   fbaa634ce36fdaa31c65d2b76d6831a0
#
_cell.length_a   1.000
_cell.length_b   1.000
_cell.length_c   1.000
_cell.angle_alpha   90.00
_cell.angle_beta   90.00
_cell.angle_gamma   90.00
#
_symmetry.space_group_name_H-M   'P 1'
#
loop_
_entity.id
_entity.type
_entity.pdbx_description
1 polymer ?
#
loop_
_entity_poly.entity_id
_entity_poly.type
_entity_poly.pdbx_seq_one_letter_code
_entity_poly.pdbx_strand_id
1 'polypeptide(L)'
;MGPVSENTLEVYTDGNLIFSSTGKWLHPLFELEDFLASGAYEHARLLVKDKIVGKAGALLLVRLGVLRVKAGILSELGRSVFDRHAVRYEYGKLVPRILCQTEHLLERIDDLENAYALIAARAGRIQAPSAPQASPY
;
A
#
# COMPACT_ATOMS: atom_id res chain seq x y z
N MET A 1 21.20 -19.55 10.43
CA MET A 1 20.16 -18.58 10.09
C MET A 1 20.59 -17.77 8.89
N GLY A 2 19.74 -17.67 7.91
CA GLY A 2 20.04 -16.86 6.74
C GLY A 2 20.05 -15.39 7.06
N PRO A 3 20.52 -14.55 6.13
CA PRO A 3 20.51 -13.10 6.31
C PRO A 3 19.07 -12.59 6.44
N VAL A 4 18.92 -11.51 7.18
CA VAL A 4 17.63 -10.82 7.26
C VAL A 4 17.29 -10.30 5.86
N SER A 5 16.07 -10.54 5.43
CA SER A 5 15.64 -10.06 4.12
C SER A 5 15.67 -8.54 4.09
N GLU A 6 16.25 -7.99 3.02
CA GLU A 6 16.23 -6.56 2.80
C GLU A 6 14.98 -6.11 2.07
N ASN A 7 14.13 -7.05 1.67
CA ASN A 7 12.89 -6.69 1.00
C ASN A 7 11.97 -5.92 1.93
N THR A 8 11.42 -4.83 1.45
CA THR A 8 10.41 -4.07 2.17
C THR A 8 9.02 -4.58 1.83
N LEU A 9 8.87 -5.20 0.67
CA LEU A 9 7.61 -5.78 0.20
C LEU A 9 7.87 -7.13 -0.42
N GLU A 10 7.05 -8.12 -0.06
CA GLU A 10 7.08 -9.45 -0.69
C GLU A 10 5.65 -9.87 -0.98
N VAL A 11 5.42 -10.45 -2.14
CA VAL A 11 4.09 -10.88 -2.55
C VAL A 11 4.14 -12.35 -2.95
N TYR A 12 3.22 -13.12 -2.39
CA TYR A 12 3.14 -14.56 -2.58
C TYR A 12 1.80 -14.96 -3.17
N THR A 13 1.80 -16.01 -3.98
CA THR A 13 0.59 -16.72 -4.37
C THR A 13 0.86 -18.20 -4.27
N ASP A 14 -0.08 -18.93 -3.64
CA ASP A 14 0.05 -20.38 -3.41
C ASP A 14 1.39 -20.75 -2.76
N GLY A 15 1.88 -19.90 -1.86
CA GLY A 15 3.11 -20.14 -1.15
C GLY A 15 4.39 -19.78 -1.90
N ASN A 16 4.28 -19.32 -3.14
CA ASN A 16 5.44 -18.96 -3.96
C ASN A 16 5.63 -17.46 -4.03
N LEU A 17 6.86 -17.01 -3.82
CA LEU A 17 7.21 -15.60 -3.95
C LEU A 17 7.18 -15.24 -5.43
N ILE A 18 6.31 -14.29 -5.80
CA ILE A 18 6.18 -13.86 -7.19
C ILE A 18 6.70 -12.44 -7.42
N PHE A 19 6.85 -11.65 -6.37
CA PHE A 19 7.30 -10.27 -6.51
C PHE A 19 7.94 -9.82 -5.21
N SER A 20 8.99 -9.03 -5.30
CA SER A 20 9.61 -8.41 -4.12
C SER A 20 10.19 -7.06 -4.51
N SER A 21 10.33 -6.19 -3.53
CA SER A 21 10.94 -4.88 -3.72
C SER A 21 11.73 -4.50 -2.48
N THR A 22 12.83 -3.81 -2.70
CA THR A 22 13.64 -3.22 -1.62
C THR A 22 13.42 -1.72 -1.55
N GLY A 23 12.49 -1.20 -2.33
CA GLY A 23 12.21 0.23 -2.37
C GLY A 23 11.70 0.78 -1.05
N LYS A 24 11.58 2.08 -0.98
CA LYS A 24 11.18 2.78 0.24
C LYS A 24 9.84 3.48 0.05
N TRP A 25 9.24 3.85 1.16
CA TRP A 25 7.97 4.55 1.21
C TRP A 25 6.88 3.72 0.52
N LEU A 26 6.14 4.29 -0.39
CA LEU A 26 5.06 3.61 -1.09
C LEU A 26 5.47 3.15 -2.49
N HIS A 27 6.72 3.41 -2.91
CA HIS A 27 7.19 2.99 -4.24
C HIS A 27 7.04 1.50 -4.49
N PRO A 28 7.31 0.61 -3.51
CA PRO A 28 7.09 -0.82 -3.74
C PRO A 28 5.66 -1.16 -4.14
N LEU A 29 4.67 -0.45 -3.63
CA LEU A 29 3.27 -0.71 -3.97
C LEU A 29 2.94 -0.27 -5.38
N PHE A 30 3.56 0.81 -5.87
CA PHE A 30 3.41 1.20 -7.26
C PHE A 30 4.12 0.23 -8.19
N GLU A 31 5.29 -0.27 -7.79
CA GLU A 31 5.97 -1.32 -8.55
C GLU A 31 5.10 -2.57 -8.63
N LEU A 32 4.44 -2.92 -7.54
CA LEU A 32 3.52 -4.05 -7.53
C LEU A 32 2.33 -3.81 -8.47
N GLU A 33 1.79 -2.60 -8.48
CA GLU A 33 0.71 -2.26 -9.39
C GLU A 33 1.12 -2.51 -10.84
N ASP A 34 2.31 -2.05 -11.21
CA ASP A 34 2.83 -2.24 -12.57
C ASP A 34 3.04 -3.71 -12.87
N PHE A 35 3.56 -4.47 -11.91
CA PHE A 35 3.76 -5.92 -12.06
C PHE A 35 2.43 -6.65 -12.28
N LEU A 36 1.40 -6.29 -11.52
CA LEU A 36 0.10 -6.94 -11.59
C LEU A 36 -0.71 -6.51 -12.82
N ALA A 37 -0.29 -5.46 -13.51
CA ALA A 37 -1.00 -4.97 -14.69
C ALA A 37 -1.04 -6.00 -15.83
N SER A 38 -0.15 -7.00 -15.79
CA SER A 38 -0.15 -8.07 -16.79
C SER A 38 -1.43 -8.92 -16.75
N GLY A 39 -2.15 -8.92 -15.62
CA GLY A 39 -3.35 -9.74 -15.48
C GLY A 39 -3.09 -11.21 -15.23
N ALA A 40 -1.83 -11.61 -14.98
CA ALA A 40 -1.47 -13.01 -14.85
C ALA A 40 -1.89 -13.61 -13.50
N TYR A 41 -2.25 -12.80 -12.52
CA TYR A 41 -2.54 -13.27 -11.16
C TYR A 41 -3.90 -12.81 -10.67
N GLU A 42 -4.55 -13.64 -9.87
CA GLU A 42 -5.78 -13.26 -9.18
C GLU A 42 -5.40 -12.48 -7.92
N HIS A 43 -5.73 -11.20 -7.89
CA HIS A 43 -5.32 -10.33 -6.79
C HIS A 43 -5.87 -10.79 -5.43
N ALA A 44 -7.07 -11.36 -5.42
CA ALA A 44 -7.67 -11.84 -4.17
C ALA A 44 -6.94 -13.03 -3.55
N ARG A 45 -6.09 -13.71 -4.32
CA ARG A 45 -5.33 -14.87 -3.84
C ARG A 45 -3.93 -14.51 -3.37
N LEU A 46 -3.54 -13.24 -3.50
CA LEU A 46 -2.22 -12.79 -3.11
C LEU A 46 -2.10 -12.66 -1.60
N LEU A 47 -0.91 -12.97 -1.09
CA LEU A 47 -0.54 -12.63 0.27
C LEU A 47 0.57 -11.59 0.16
N VAL A 48 0.35 -10.42 0.73
CA VAL A 48 1.33 -9.34 0.71
C VAL A 48 1.96 -9.21 2.09
N LYS A 49 3.29 -9.25 2.13
CA LYS A 49 4.05 -8.97 3.35
C LYS A 49 4.73 -7.62 3.16
N ASP A 50 4.43 -6.69 4.05
CA ASP A 50 4.98 -5.34 3.99
C ASP A 50 5.52 -4.97 5.38
N LYS A 51 6.69 -4.37 5.43
CA LYS A 51 7.32 -4.06 6.70
C LYS A 51 6.54 -3.02 7.50
N ILE A 52 6.04 -1.98 6.83
CA ILE A 52 5.35 -0.87 7.48
C ILE A 52 4.14 -0.50 6.66
N VAL A 53 2.96 -0.56 7.27
CA VAL A 53 1.70 -0.24 6.60
C VAL A 53 0.97 0.84 7.37
N GLY A 54 0.85 1.99 6.77
CA GLY A 54 0.00 3.07 7.26
C GLY A 54 -1.30 3.13 6.45
N LYS A 55 -2.05 4.23 6.63
CA LYS A 55 -3.32 4.40 5.90
C LYS A 55 -3.10 4.39 4.39
N ALA A 56 -2.08 5.10 3.91
CA ALA A 56 -1.80 5.16 2.47
C ALA A 56 -1.53 3.78 1.89
N GLY A 57 -0.65 3.00 2.54
CA GLY A 57 -0.35 1.65 2.09
C GLY A 57 -1.57 0.77 2.10
N ALA A 58 -2.38 0.86 3.16
CA ALA A 58 -3.60 0.06 3.27
C ALA A 58 -4.59 0.40 2.14
N LEU A 59 -4.78 1.69 1.85
CA LEU A 59 -5.68 2.10 0.78
C LEU A 59 -5.19 1.63 -0.59
N LEU A 60 -3.89 1.69 -0.84
CA LEU A 60 -3.32 1.20 -2.09
C LEU A 60 -3.51 -0.32 -2.22
N LEU A 61 -3.28 -1.06 -1.15
CA LEU A 61 -3.46 -2.52 -1.18
C LEU A 61 -4.92 -2.90 -1.42
N VAL A 62 -5.85 -2.21 -0.77
CA VAL A 62 -7.27 -2.44 -0.99
C VAL A 62 -7.65 -2.14 -2.44
N ARG A 63 -7.15 -1.03 -2.97
CA ARG A 63 -7.42 -0.65 -4.35
C ARG A 63 -6.89 -1.70 -5.34
N LEU A 64 -5.77 -2.34 -5.03
CA LEU A 64 -5.22 -3.41 -5.85
C LEU A 64 -6.02 -4.72 -5.75
N GLY A 65 -6.98 -4.80 -4.83
CA GLY A 65 -7.77 -6.02 -4.66
C GLY A 65 -7.11 -7.06 -3.77
N VAL A 66 -6.10 -6.67 -2.99
CA VAL A 66 -5.42 -7.58 -2.07
C VAL A 66 -6.32 -7.82 -0.86
N LEU A 67 -6.49 -9.08 -0.48
CA LEU A 67 -7.34 -9.46 0.66
C LEU A 67 -6.58 -10.08 1.82
N ARG A 68 -5.26 -10.29 1.71
CA ARG A 68 -4.46 -10.86 2.79
C ARG A 68 -3.16 -10.10 2.92
N VAL A 69 -2.88 -9.59 4.12
CA VAL A 69 -1.69 -8.78 4.38
C VAL A 69 -1.04 -9.22 5.69
N LYS A 70 0.28 -9.29 5.68
CA LYS A 70 1.07 -9.43 6.91
C LYS A 70 1.96 -8.20 7.01
N ALA A 71 1.68 -7.36 7.98
CA ALA A 71 2.45 -6.14 8.21
C ALA A 71 3.46 -6.37 9.35
N GLY A 72 4.65 -5.84 9.20
CA GLY A 72 5.57 -5.81 10.33
C GLY A 72 5.06 -4.82 11.37
N ILE A 73 4.84 -3.59 10.92
CA ILE A 73 4.24 -2.53 11.74
C ILE A 73 3.00 -2.05 11.00
N LEU A 74 1.88 -1.95 11.73
CA LEU A 74 0.62 -1.48 11.17
C LEU A 74 0.13 -0.30 12.01
N SER A 75 -0.33 0.77 11.36
CA SER A 75 -0.94 1.88 12.08
C SER A 75 -2.42 1.59 12.34
N GLU A 76 -2.99 2.24 13.35
CA GLU A 76 -4.41 2.10 13.62
C GLU A 76 -5.26 2.62 12.48
N LEU A 77 -4.81 3.66 11.78
CA LEU A 77 -5.50 4.15 10.59
C LEU A 77 -5.49 3.11 9.47
N GLY A 78 -4.35 2.45 9.26
CA GLY A 78 -4.26 1.36 8.28
C GLY A 78 -5.13 0.18 8.65
N ARG A 79 -5.16 -0.17 9.94
CA ARG A 79 -6.01 -1.22 10.45
C ARG A 79 -7.48 -0.95 10.17
N SER A 80 -7.93 0.30 10.40
CA SER A 80 -9.30 0.69 10.14
C SER A 80 -9.68 0.49 8.67
N VAL A 81 -8.75 0.80 7.76
CA VAL A 81 -8.99 0.59 6.33
C VAL A 81 -9.19 -0.90 6.05
N PHE A 82 -8.34 -1.74 6.59
CA PHE A 82 -8.46 -3.19 6.39
C PHE A 82 -9.76 -3.74 6.95
N ASP A 83 -10.15 -3.29 8.14
CA ASP A 83 -11.41 -3.74 8.75
C ASP A 83 -12.61 -3.32 7.90
N ARG A 84 -12.59 -2.10 7.37
CA ARG A 84 -13.69 -1.58 6.56
C ARG A 84 -13.85 -2.33 5.24
N HIS A 85 -12.75 -2.83 4.69
CA HIS A 85 -12.74 -3.50 3.39
C HIS A 85 -12.59 -5.02 3.48
N ALA A 86 -12.77 -5.58 4.67
CA ALA A 86 -12.75 -7.03 4.90
C ALA A 86 -11.44 -7.69 4.48
N VAL A 87 -10.32 -7.01 4.66
CA VAL A 87 -9.00 -7.58 4.41
C VAL A 87 -8.60 -8.39 5.64
N ARG A 88 -8.05 -9.58 5.42
CA ARG A 88 -7.46 -10.38 6.50
C ARG A 88 -6.04 -9.88 6.72
N TYR A 89 -5.70 -9.56 7.96
CA TYR A 89 -4.38 -9.04 8.24
C TYR A 89 -3.81 -9.59 9.55
N GLU A 90 -2.49 -9.58 9.60
CA GLU A 90 -1.73 -9.86 10.82
C GLU A 90 -0.68 -8.77 10.93
N TYR A 91 -0.20 -8.53 12.12
CA TYR A 91 0.86 -7.54 12.33
C TYR A 91 1.79 -7.97 13.45
N GLY A 92 3.04 -7.52 13.38
CA GLY A 92 3.97 -7.71 14.48
C GLY A 92 3.75 -6.67 15.56
N LYS A 93 3.53 -5.41 15.15
CA LYS A 93 3.33 -4.32 16.09
C LYS A 93 2.27 -3.38 15.56
N LEU A 94 1.34 -2.97 16.43
CA LEU A 94 0.34 -1.97 16.10
C LEU A 94 0.76 -0.66 16.74
N VAL A 95 0.74 0.42 15.97
CA VAL A 95 1.10 1.75 16.43
C VAL A 95 -0.04 2.74 16.15
N PRO A 96 -0.18 3.81 16.93
CA PRO A 96 -1.24 4.78 16.67
C PRO A 96 -1.13 5.42 15.30
N ARG A 97 0.09 5.78 14.90
CA ARG A 97 0.36 6.42 13.60
C ARG A 97 1.72 6.03 13.09
N ILE A 98 1.84 6.01 11.77
CA ILE A 98 3.14 6.00 11.11
C ILE A 98 3.56 7.46 11.00
N LEU A 99 4.79 7.78 11.41
CA LEU A 99 5.31 9.13 11.33
C LEU A 99 5.63 9.46 9.87
N CYS A 100 4.59 9.75 9.12
CA CYS A 100 4.66 9.98 7.70
C CYS A 100 3.65 11.05 7.32
N GLN A 101 4.11 12.04 6.56
CA GLN A 101 3.24 13.12 6.15
C GLN A 101 2.05 12.62 5.32
N THR A 102 2.27 11.56 4.55
CA THR A 102 1.20 10.99 3.73
C THR A 102 0.05 10.46 4.58
N GLU A 103 0.35 9.80 5.70
CA GLU A 103 -0.72 9.33 6.59
C GLU A 103 -1.50 10.49 7.17
N HIS A 104 -0.83 11.56 7.54
CA HIS A 104 -1.49 12.75 8.06
C HIS A 104 -2.41 13.38 6.99
N LEU A 105 -1.92 13.50 5.76
CA LEU A 105 -2.72 14.07 4.67
C LEU A 105 -3.96 13.25 4.35
N LEU A 106 -3.89 11.93 4.55
CA LEU A 106 -5.01 11.04 4.25
C LEU A 106 -5.94 10.79 5.42
N GLU A 107 -5.68 11.41 6.56
CA GLU A 107 -6.42 11.11 7.78
C GLU A 107 -7.94 11.15 7.60
N ARG A 108 -8.44 12.04 6.75
CA ARG A 108 -9.87 12.20 6.50
C ARG A 108 -10.29 11.78 5.10
N ILE A 109 -9.41 11.12 4.36
CA ILE A 109 -9.70 10.68 2.99
C ILE A 109 -9.87 9.18 2.99
N ASP A 110 -11.10 8.72 2.73
CA ASP A 110 -11.39 7.28 2.70
C ASP A 110 -11.73 6.78 1.30
N ASP A 111 -11.96 7.67 0.34
CA ASP A 111 -12.23 7.29 -1.03
C ASP A 111 -10.95 6.77 -1.69
N LEU A 112 -11.02 5.54 -2.23
CA LEU A 112 -9.83 4.87 -2.78
C LEU A 112 -9.22 5.63 -3.95
N GLU A 113 -10.05 6.15 -4.85
CA GLU A 113 -9.53 6.84 -6.04
C GLU A 113 -8.96 8.21 -5.71
N ASN A 114 -9.58 8.95 -4.79
CA ASN A 114 -9.03 10.22 -4.34
C ASN A 114 -7.72 10.01 -3.61
N ALA A 115 -7.65 8.98 -2.77
CA ALA A 115 -6.41 8.64 -2.06
C ALA A 115 -5.33 8.27 -3.06
N TYR A 116 -5.66 7.43 -4.05
CA TYR A 116 -4.69 7.03 -5.06
C TYR A 116 -4.16 8.25 -5.81
N ALA A 117 -5.04 9.15 -6.24
CA ALA A 117 -4.63 10.33 -7.01
C ALA A 117 -3.65 11.19 -6.19
N LEU A 118 -3.95 11.40 -4.92
CA LEU A 118 -3.09 12.19 -4.04
C LEU A 118 -1.72 11.52 -3.87
N ILE A 119 -1.72 10.21 -3.57
CA ILE A 119 -0.49 9.48 -3.33
C ILE A 119 0.34 9.37 -4.61
N ALA A 120 -0.29 9.07 -5.73
CA ALA A 120 0.39 8.93 -7.01
C ALA A 120 1.02 10.26 -7.44
N ALA A 121 0.34 11.36 -7.19
CA ALA A 121 0.90 12.69 -7.48
C ALA A 121 2.15 12.94 -6.65
N ARG A 122 2.12 12.60 -5.35
CA ARG A 122 3.29 12.76 -4.48
C ARG A 122 4.43 11.84 -4.89
N ALA A 123 4.12 10.69 -5.50
CA ALA A 123 5.13 9.75 -5.98
C ALA A 123 5.65 10.13 -7.37
N GLY A 124 5.09 11.16 -7.99
CA GLY A 124 5.51 11.56 -9.33
C GLY A 124 4.97 10.70 -10.44
N ARG A 125 3.97 9.86 -10.17
CA ARG A 125 3.41 8.96 -11.19
C ARG A 125 2.39 9.65 -12.10
N ILE A 126 1.71 10.68 -11.58
CA ILE A 126 0.74 11.46 -12.34
C ILE A 126 0.89 12.91 -11.92
N GLN A 127 0.34 13.82 -12.73
CA GLN A 127 0.31 15.21 -12.33
C GLN A 127 -0.64 15.39 -11.15
N ALA A 128 -0.28 16.30 -10.25
CA ALA A 128 -1.16 16.63 -9.15
C ALA A 128 -2.49 17.10 -9.75
N PRO A 129 -3.62 16.67 -9.16
CA PRO A 129 -4.90 17.20 -9.59
C PRO A 129 -4.85 18.69 -9.39
N SER A 130 -5.14 19.40 -10.43
CA SER A 130 -4.86 20.78 -10.39
C SER A 130 -5.69 21.50 -9.41
N ALA A 131 -5.10 21.96 -8.92
CA ALA A 131 -5.56 23.11 -8.42
C ALA A 131 -5.19 24.14 -9.40
N PRO A 132 -5.15 23.65 -9.69
CA PRO A 132 -4.76 23.92 -10.21
C PRO A 132 -4.21 24.19 -10.87
N GLN A 133 -4.12 23.91 -11.18
CA GLN A 133 -3.43 24.09 -11.82
C GLN A 133 -3.80 24.73 -12.55
N ALA A 134 -4.10 24.91 -12.17
CA ALA A 134 -4.24 25.45 -12.59
C ALA A 134 -4.76 25.76 -13.03
N SER A 135 -5.15 25.57 -12.87
CA SER A 135 -5.43 25.88 -13.35
C SER A 135 -5.67 26.43 -13.42
N PRO A 136 -5.78 26.44 -13.41
CA PRO A 136 -5.97 26.88 -13.53
C PRO A 136 -6.19 27.30 -13.52
N TYR A 137 -6.38 26.88 -13.49
CA TYR A 137 -6.30 26.95 -13.58
C TYR A 137 -6.41 27.41 -13.69
#